data_0b98c89ce3fe1ac5832be654c087801c
#
_entry.id   0b98c89ce3fe1ac5832be654c087801c
#
_cell.length_a   1.000
_cell.length_b   1.000
_cell.length_c   1.000
_cell.angle_alpha   90.00
_cell.angle_beta   90.00
_cell.angle_gamma   90.00
#
_symmetry.space_group_name_H-M   'P 1'
#
loop_
_entity.id
_entity.type
_entity.pdbx_description
1 polymer ?
#
loop_
_entity_poly.entity_id
_entity_poly.type
_entity_poly.pdbx_seq_one_letter_code
_entity_poly.pdbx_strand_id
1 'polypeptide(L)'
;MEAAECETGIAAAPMSAPPVVQQIVWAGDQIIGLPYIFGGGHASFVSPGYDCSGTVSFALHGASLLATPADSSEFMAWGSRGIGRWVTIFSNSGHAYMTVAGLRLDTSAADDPSNQQGPRWRPLRPGNEGFTVRHPLGL
;
A
#
# COMPACT_ATOMS: atom_id res chain seq x y z
N MET A 1 12.55 -5.41 12.79
CA MET A 1 11.92 -4.25 13.46
C MET A 1 10.79 -3.75 12.57
N GLU A 2 9.65 -3.49 13.15
CA GLU A 2 8.45 -3.08 12.41
C GLU A 2 8.34 -1.56 12.33
N ALA A 3 7.61 -1.07 11.30
CA ALA A 3 7.23 0.33 11.21
C ALA A 3 6.27 0.70 12.35
N ALA A 4 6.31 1.95 12.78
CA ALA A 4 5.43 2.50 13.79
C ALA A 4 4.32 3.32 13.11
N GLU A 5 3.07 3.10 13.54
CA GLU A 5 1.90 3.84 13.07
C GLU A 5 1.53 4.92 14.10
N CYS A 6 1.25 6.13 13.62
CA CYS A 6 0.70 7.19 14.42
C CYS A 6 -0.83 7.19 14.35
N GLU A 7 -1.51 7.81 15.33
CA GLU A 7 -2.97 7.93 15.35
C GLU A 7 -3.53 8.62 14.11
N THR A 8 -2.73 9.44 13.44
CA THR A 8 -3.07 10.11 12.18
C THR A 8 -3.05 9.19 10.96
N GLY A 9 -2.66 7.92 11.12
CA GLY A 9 -2.48 6.98 10.01
C GLY A 9 -1.17 7.14 9.26
N ILE A 10 -0.25 7.97 9.77
CA ILE A 10 1.09 8.16 9.24
C ILE A 10 2.03 7.14 9.87
N ALA A 11 2.96 6.62 9.08
CA ALA A 11 3.91 5.62 9.53
C ALA A 11 5.36 6.12 9.42
N ALA A 12 6.23 5.50 10.20
CA ALA A 12 7.68 5.69 10.12
C ALA A 12 8.32 4.31 9.86
N ALA A 13 9.17 4.22 8.85
CA ALA A 13 9.90 3.00 8.57
C ALA A 13 10.99 2.76 9.63
N PRO A 14 11.29 1.49 9.97
CA PRO A 14 12.41 1.22 10.85
C PRO A 14 13.73 1.61 10.17
N MET A 15 14.69 2.07 10.95
CA MET A 15 15.98 2.50 10.41
C MET A 15 16.75 1.36 9.74
N SER A 16 16.47 0.12 10.15
CA SER A 16 17.07 -1.08 9.55
C SER A 16 16.50 -1.44 8.17
N ALA A 17 15.39 -0.80 7.75
CA ALA A 17 14.79 -1.09 6.47
C ALA A 17 15.68 -0.59 5.32
N PRO A 18 15.71 -1.32 4.17
CA PRO A 18 16.41 -0.82 2.99
C PRO A 18 15.90 0.56 2.57
N PRO A 19 16.73 1.41 1.95
CA PRO A 19 16.31 2.74 1.52
C PRO A 19 15.05 2.75 0.66
N VAL A 20 14.88 1.77 -0.23
CA VAL A 20 13.68 1.67 -1.08
C VAL A 20 12.41 1.44 -0.25
N VAL A 21 12.51 0.68 0.84
CA VAL A 21 11.37 0.44 1.74
C VAL A 21 11.02 1.73 2.48
N GLN A 22 12.02 2.50 2.93
CA GLN A 22 11.80 3.79 3.56
C GLN A 22 11.11 4.76 2.60
N GLN A 23 11.48 4.73 1.31
CA GLN A 23 10.85 5.55 0.27
C GLN A 23 9.38 5.17 0.06
N ILE A 24 9.04 3.88 0.11
CA ILE A 24 7.66 3.42 0.00
C ILE A 24 6.83 3.99 1.16
N VAL A 25 7.33 3.87 2.39
CA VAL A 25 6.62 4.38 3.57
C VAL A 25 6.45 5.89 3.50
N TRP A 26 7.51 6.59 3.16
CA TRP A 26 7.47 8.05 3.01
C TRP A 26 6.48 8.49 1.92
N ALA A 27 6.48 7.80 0.77
CA ALA A 27 5.53 8.10 -0.30
C ALA A 27 4.08 7.87 0.15
N GLY A 28 3.80 6.75 0.82
CA GLY A 28 2.48 6.49 1.37
C GLY A 28 2.03 7.59 2.33
N ASP A 29 2.92 8.11 3.14
CA ASP A 29 2.62 9.19 4.08
C ASP A 29 2.14 10.46 3.37
N GLN A 30 2.54 10.69 2.12
CA GLN A 30 2.15 11.89 1.37
C GLN A 30 0.66 11.96 1.05
N ILE A 31 -0.03 10.82 1.01
CA ILE A 31 -1.44 10.76 0.61
C ILE A 31 -2.38 10.39 1.75
N ILE A 32 -1.86 10.20 2.94
CA ILE A 32 -2.68 9.88 4.12
C ILE A 32 -3.68 11.00 4.38
N GLY A 33 -4.92 10.63 4.63
CA GLY A 33 -6.00 11.57 4.92
C GLY A 33 -6.73 12.09 3.69
N LEU A 34 -6.26 11.79 2.49
CA LEU A 34 -7.01 12.11 1.27
C LEU A 34 -8.24 11.20 1.16
N PRO A 35 -9.29 11.64 0.46
CA PRO A 35 -10.50 10.82 0.35
C PRO A 35 -10.32 9.63 -0.58
N TYR A 36 -11.15 8.62 -0.38
CA TYR A 36 -11.33 7.57 -1.36
C TYR A 36 -12.09 8.13 -2.55
N ILE A 37 -11.51 8.02 -3.76
CA ILE A 37 -12.17 8.40 -5.01
C ILE A 37 -12.00 7.24 -5.98
N PHE A 38 -13.10 6.67 -6.48
CA PHE A 38 -13.07 5.60 -7.46
C PHE A 38 -12.30 6.06 -8.71
N GLY A 39 -11.32 5.27 -9.14
CA GLY A 39 -10.43 5.64 -10.26
C GLY A 39 -9.34 6.64 -9.88
N GLY A 40 -9.32 7.11 -8.63
CA GLY A 40 -8.29 8.04 -8.18
C GLY A 40 -6.90 7.46 -8.20
N GLY A 41 -5.94 8.22 -8.74
CA GLY A 41 -4.55 7.78 -8.88
C GLY A 41 -4.25 7.01 -10.15
N HIS A 42 -5.22 6.81 -11.06
CA HIS A 42 -5.04 6.03 -12.30
C HIS A 42 -4.80 6.88 -13.54
N ALA A 43 -5.45 8.02 -13.66
CA ALA A 43 -5.17 8.96 -14.76
C ALA A 43 -3.82 9.65 -14.56
N SER A 44 -3.43 9.84 -13.30
CA SER A 44 -2.15 10.40 -12.88
C SER A 44 -1.84 9.90 -11.48
N PHE A 45 -0.56 9.79 -11.14
CA PHE A 45 -0.16 9.51 -9.76
C PHE A 45 -0.58 10.64 -8.81
N VAL A 46 -0.59 11.88 -9.28
CA VAL A 46 -1.07 13.02 -8.49
C VAL A 46 -2.57 13.15 -8.70
N SER A 47 -3.33 13.05 -7.61
CA SER A 47 -4.79 13.03 -7.64
C SER A 47 -5.35 13.64 -6.35
N PRO A 48 -6.57 14.21 -6.37
CA PRO A 48 -7.21 14.71 -5.14
C PRO A 48 -7.66 13.62 -4.18
N GLY A 49 -7.71 12.39 -4.63
CA GLY A 49 -8.03 11.22 -3.82
C GLY A 49 -7.60 9.96 -4.54
N TYR A 50 -7.67 8.82 -3.87
CA TYR A 50 -7.12 7.55 -4.37
C TYR A 50 -8.08 6.40 -4.08
N ASP A 51 -8.18 5.48 -5.03
CA ASP A 51 -8.81 4.19 -4.78
C ASP A 51 -7.77 3.20 -4.20
N CYS A 52 -8.16 1.94 -4.03
CA CYS A 52 -7.32 0.93 -3.40
C CYS A 52 -6.00 0.72 -4.16
N SER A 53 -6.08 0.43 -5.44
CA SER A 53 -4.90 0.19 -6.27
C SER A 53 -4.14 1.48 -6.60
N GLY A 54 -4.83 2.63 -6.67
CA GLY A 54 -4.20 3.93 -6.83
C GLY A 54 -3.30 4.28 -5.65
N THR A 55 -3.72 3.94 -4.44
CA THR A 55 -2.91 4.11 -3.22
C THR A 55 -1.64 3.27 -3.27
N VAL A 56 -1.76 2.00 -3.60
CA VAL A 56 -0.60 1.10 -3.74
C VAL A 56 0.33 1.59 -4.85
N SER A 57 -0.25 2.00 -5.99
CA SER A 57 0.52 2.52 -7.13
C SER A 57 1.33 3.76 -6.75
N PHE A 58 0.74 4.69 -6.01
CA PHE A 58 1.43 5.91 -5.59
C PHE A 58 2.66 5.58 -4.72
N ALA A 59 2.49 4.70 -3.75
CA ALA A 59 3.59 4.33 -2.85
C ALA A 59 4.73 3.62 -3.59
N LEU A 60 4.41 2.70 -4.49
CA LEU A 60 5.41 1.99 -5.29
C LEU A 60 6.12 2.94 -6.26
N HIS A 61 5.38 3.86 -6.88
CA HIS A 61 5.96 4.86 -7.77
C HIS A 61 6.95 5.77 -7.03
N GLY A 62 6.63 6.16 -5.81
CA GLY A 62 7.52 6.98 -4.99
C GLY A 62 8.87 6.33 -4.68
N ALA A 63 8.95 5.02 -4.77
CA ALA A 63 10.19 4.25 -4.62
C ALA A 63 10.75 3.79 -5.97
N SER A 64 10.24 4.31 -7.09
CA SER A 64 10.67 3.98 -8.46
C SER A 64 10.45 2.50 -8.83
N LEU A 65 9.49 1.83 -8.20
CA LEU A 65 9.17 0.44 -8.46
C LEU A 65 8.04 0.26 -9.47
N LEU A 66 7.33 1.32 -9.81
CA LEU A 66 6.19 1.30 -10.71
C LEU A 66 6.21 2.54 -11.58
N ALA A 67 6.21 2.37 -12.90
CA ALA A 67 6.33 3.48 -13.85
C ALA A 67 4.97 4.12 -14.18
N THR A 68 3.91 3.32 -14.23
CA THR A 68 2.55 3.78 -14.52
C THR A 68 1.58 3.18 -13.51
N PRO A 69 0.45 3.87 -13.21
CA PRO A 69 -0.53 3.31 -12.27
C PRO A 69 -1.06 1.95 -12.73
N ALA A 70 -1.22 1.04 -11.78
CA ALA A 70 -1.76 -0.29 -12.03
C ALA A 70 -3.07 -0.46 -11.26
N ASP A 71 -4.01 -1.23 -11.84
CA ASP A 71 -5.24 -1.60 -11.16
C ASP A 71 -5.07 -2.90 -10.34
N SER A 72 -6.10 -3.27 -9.58
CA SER A 72 -6.03 -4.46 -8.73
C SER A 72 -5.83 -5.74 -9.52
N SER A 73 -6.41 -5.85 -10.71
CA SER A 73 -6.22 -7.02 -11.59
C SER A 73 -4.79 -7.10 -12.10
N GLU A 74 -4.18 -5.98 -12.47
CA GLU A 74 -2.79 -5.93 -12.93
C GLU A 74 -1.82 -6.32 -11.81
N PHE A 75 -2.08 -5.92 -10.58
CA PHE A 75 -1.25 -6.32 -9.44
C PHE A 75 -1.25 -7.82 -9.19
N MET A 76 -2.29 -8.54 -9.61
CA MET A 76 -2.34 -10.00 -9.46
C MET A 76 -1.21 -10.72 -10.23
N ALA A 77 -0.64 -10.08 -11.25
CA ALA A 77 0.46 -10.63 -12.04
C ALA A 77 1.77 -9.84 -11.91
N TRP A 78 1.79 -8.82 -11.07
CA TRP A 78 2.94 -7.92 -10.91
C TRP A 78 3.97 -8.49 -9.93
N GLY A 79 5.25 -8.22 -10.20
CA GLY A 79 6.33 -8.63 -9.29
C GLY A 79 6.52 -10.15 -9.24
N SER A 80 7.03 -10.63 -8.12
CA SER A 80 7.28 -12.04 -7.86
C SER A 80 6.17 -12.64 -7.00
N ARG A 81 5.97 -13.96 -7.11
CA ARG A 81 4.95 -14.67 -6.33
C ARG A 81 5.33 -14.78 -4.87
N GLY A 82 4.32 -14.68 -4.01
CA GLY A 82 4.44 -14.97 -2.59
C GLY A 82 4.70 -13.74 -1.73
N ILE A 83 4.83 -13.99 -0.45
CA ILE A 83 5.06 -12.96 0.57
C ILE A 83 6.50 -12.47 0.46
N GLY A 84 6.67 -11.15 0.47
CA GLY A 84 7.98 -10.53 0.52
C GLY A 84 8.53 -10.44 1.93
N ARG A 85 9.82 -10.18 2.04
CA ARG A 85 10.46 -9.96 3.33
C ARG A 85 10.02 -8.63 3.95
N TRP A 86 9.93 -7.58 3.12
CA TRP A 86 9.59 -6.24 3.55
C TRP A 86 8.25 -5.76 3.02
N VAL A 87 7.92 -6.13 1.77
CA VAL A 87 6.78 -5.57 1.04
C VAL A 87 5.98 -6.71 0.42
N THR A 88 4.66 -6.69 0.62
CA THR A 88 3.76 -7.65 0.00
C THR A 88 2.52 -6.92 -0.52
N ILE A 89 2.13 -7.23 -1.76
CA ILE A 89 0.90 -6.71 -2.37
C ILE A 89 -0.13 -7.83 -2.36
N PHE A 90 -1.30 -7.52 -1.80
CA PHE A 90 -2.46 -8.41 -1.79
C PHE A 90 -3.51 -7.83 -2.73
N SER A 91 -3.94 -8.61 -3.73
CA SER A 91 -4.91 -8.11 -4.70
C SER A 91 -5.83 -9.20 -5.22
N ASN A 92 -7.03 -8.78 -5.58
CA ASN A 92 -7.99 -9.56 -6.35
C ASN A 92 -8.68 -8.61 -7.34
N SER A 93 -9.69 -9.07 -8.05
CA SER A 93 -10.36 -8.23 -9.05
C SER A 93 -11.09 -7.02 -8.46
N GLY A 94 -11.37 -7.02 -7.16
CA GLY A 94 -12.18 -5.97 -6.51
C GLY A 94 -11.44 -5.10 -5.50
N HIS A 95 -10.23 -5.49 -5.08
CA HIS A 95 -9.50 -4.75 -4.06
C HIS A 95 -8.00 -5.03 -4.12
N ALA A 96 -7.21 -4.06 -3.68
CA ALA A 96 -5.78 -4.21 -3.49
C ALA A 96 -5.32 -3.46 -2.24
N TYR A 97 -4.35 -4.01 -1.55
CA TYR A 97 -3.66 -3.32 -0.47
C TYR A 97 -2.23 -3.86 -0.35
N MET A 98 -1.43 -3.20 0.46
CA MET A 98 -0.01 -3.56 0.59
C MET A 98 0.38 -3.60 2.06
N THR A 99 1.24 -4.53 2.43
CA THR A 99 1.89 -4.52 3.73
C THR A 99 3.36 -4.15 3.56
N VAL A 100 3.86 -3.30 4.44
CA VAL A 100 5.24 -2.84 4.44
C VAL A 100 5.73 -2.79 5.87
N ALA A 101 6.79 -3.53 6.16
CA ALA A 101 7.46 -3.51 7.47
C ALA A 101 6.48 -3.68 8.65
N GLY A 102 5.47 -4.54 8.50
CA GLY A 102 4.53 -4.86 9.56
C GLY A 102 3.30 -3.96 9.65
N LEU A 103 3.14 -3.01 8.73
CA LEU A 103 1.92 -2.20 8.62
C LEU A 103 1.23 -2.41 7.28
N ARG A 104 -0.05 -2.11 7.24
CA ARG A 104 -0.89 -2.22 6.05
C ARG A 104 -1.19 -0.84 5.48
N LEU A 105 -0.92 -0.62 4.20
CA LEU A 105 -1.37 0.56 3.46
C LEU A 105 -2.64 0.17 2.69
N ASP A 106 -3.77 0.76 3.05
CA ASP A 106 -5.07 0.32 2.58
C ASP A 106 -6.07 1.47 2.63
N THR A 107 -6.99 1.50 1.68
CA THR A 107 -8.12 2.43 1.70
C THR A 107 -9.31 1.90 2.49
N SER A 108 -9.38 0.61 2.74
CA SER A 108 -10.44 -0.02 3.54
C SER A 108 -10.13 0.07 5.03
N ALA A 109 -11.11 0.51 5.82
CA ALA A 109 -11.00 0.57 7.27
C ALA A 109 -11.31 -0.78 7.95
N ALA A 110 -11.50 -1.85 7.20
CA ALA A 110 -11.70 -3.18 7.76
C ALA A 110 -10.54 -3.52 8.70
N ASP A 111 -10.85 -3.99 9.90
CA ASP A 111 -9.86 -4.34 10.93
C ASP A 111 -8.99 -3.16 11.39
N ASP A 112 -9.47 -1.94 11.24
CA ASP A 112 -8.79 -0.74 11.73
C ASP A 112 -9.70 0.00 12.73
N PRO A 113 -9.26 0.15 13.99
CA PRO A 113 -10.06 0.85 15.02
C PRO A 113 -10.39 2.30 14.67
N SER A 114 -9.61 2.97 13.82
CA SER A 114 -9.88 4.34 13.40
C SER A 114 -11.20 4.47 12.63
N ASN A 115 -11.63 3.41 11.97
CA ASN A 115 -12.83 3.38 11.14
C ASN A 115 -12.86 4.48 10.06
N GLN A 116 -11.69 4.96 9.64
CA GLN A 116 -11.57 6.01 8.62
C GLN A 116 -11.20 5.40 7.27
N GLN A 117 -12.05 5.61 6.27
CA GLN A 117 -11.82 5.17 4.89
C GLN A 117 -10.80 6.06 4.20
N GLY A 118 -10.25 5.56 3.09
CA GLY A 118 -9.26 6.27 2.31
C GLY A 118 -7.83 5.85 2.63
N PRO A 119 -6.83 6.38 1.89
CA PRO A 119 -5.44 6.00 2.10
C PRO A 119 -4.99 6.23 3.54
N ARG A 120 -4.44 5.18 4.16
CA ARG A 120 -4.01 5.24 5.55
C ARG A 120 -3.14 4.04 5.88
N TRP A 121 -2.13 4.22 6.69
CA TRP A 121 -1.41 3.13 7.33
C TRP A 121 -2.28 2.56 8.45
N ARG A 122 -2.34 1.23 8.55
CA ARG A 122 -3.28 0.52 9.44
C ARG A 122 -2.62 -0.70 10.05
N PRO A 123 -3.20 -1.27 11.12
CA PRO A 123 -2.79 -2.57 11.62
C PRO A 123 -2.97 -3.66 10.55
N LEU A 124 -2.22 -4.75 10.66
CA LEU A 124 -2.36 -5.90 9.79
C LEU A 124 -3.74 -6.54 9.95
N ARG A 125 -4.26 -7.09 8.85
CA ARG A 125 -5.51 -7.88 8.89
C ARG A 125 -5.22 -9.28 9.42
N PRO A 126 -6.22 -9.93 10.08
CA PRO A 126 -6.03 -11.28 10.61
C PRO A 126 -5.91 -12.35 9.54
N GLY A 127 -6.25 -12.07 8.27
CA GLY A 127 -6.14 -13.03 7.18
C GLY A 127 -6.15 -12.34 5.82
N ASN A 128 -5.76 -13.09 4.79
CA ASN A 128 -5.63 -12.58 3.42
C ASN A 128 -6.33 -13.51 2.41
N GLU A 129 -7.33 -14.24 2.86
CA GLU A 129 -8.06 -15.18 2.00
C GLU A 129 -8.74 -14.44 0.85
N GLY A 130 -8.68 -15.03 -0.35
CA GLY A 130 -9.27 -14.44 -1.55
C GLY A 130 -8.38 -13.44 -2.26
N PHE A 131 -7.13 -13.27 -1.82
CA PHE A 131 -6.15 -12.38 -2.46
C PHE A 131 -5.01 -13.17 -3.07
N THR A 132 -4.54 -12.73 -4.25
CA THR A 132 -3.23 -13.13 -4.74
C THR A 132 -2.16 -12.38 -3.97
N VAL A 133 -1.00 -13.00 -3.84
CA VAL A 133 0.09 -12.50 -3.02
C VAL A 133 1.32 -12.31 -3.90
N ARG A 134 1.81 -11.09 -3.97
CA ARG A 134 2.96 -10.72 -4.81
C ARG A 134 3.90 -9.81 -4.02
N HIS A 135 5.15 -9.72 -4.46
CA HIS A 135 6.11 -8.79 -3.85
C HIS A 135 7.04 -8.21 -4.92
N PRO A 136 7.59 -7.00 -4.69
CA PRO A 136 8.63 -6.46 -5.55
C PRO A 136 9.87 -7.34 -5.49
N LEU A 137 10.56 -7.50 -6.60
CA LEU A 137 11.76 -8.34 -6.66
C LEU A 137 12.78 -7.88 -5.61
N GLY A 138 13.20 -8.81 -4.77
CA GLY A 138 14.21 -8.57 -3.73
C GLY A 138 13.68 -7.93 -2.44
N LEU A 139 12.41 -7.67 -2.34
CA LEU A 139 11.79 -7.05 -1.17
C LEU A 139 10.75 -7.93 -0.50
#